data_f385d9e9f59833b86e3fe77f58ba1b93
#
_entry.id   f385d9e9f59833b86e3fe77f58ba1b93
#
_cell.length_a   1.000
_cell.length_b   1.000
_cell.length_c   1.000
_cell.angle_alpha   90.00
_cell.angle_beta   90.00
_cell.angle_gamma   90.00
#
_symmetry.space_group_name_H-M   'P 1'
#
loop_
_entity.id
_entity.type
_entity.pdbx_description
1 polymer ?
#
loop_
_entity_poly.entity_id
_entity_poly.type
_entity_poly.pdbx_seq_one_letter_code
_entity_poly.pdbx_strand_id
1 'polypeptide(L)'
;SQPSVYFFGQGRADGTAAMKDILGGKGAGLAEMTNLGIPVPPGFTIAATLCLTYLETRQFPPWLRSQVETSLQRLEAATGRHFGGKEHPLLLSVRSGAAVSMPGMMETILNLGLNDVTVEALTRESGNAQFAWDSYRRFVQMYATVVFDLPKAPIEALLEARKQKAKATR
;
A
#
# COMPACT_ATOMS: atom_id res chain seq x y z
N SER A 1 6.36 6.40 -24.67
CA SER A 1 6.22 5.19 -23.81
C SER A 1 4.76 5.06 -23.40
N GLN A 2 4.23 3.85 -23.47
CA GLN A 2 2.89 3.59 -22.96
C GLN A 2 2.82 3.88 -21.47
N PRO A 3 1.69 4.40 -20.94
CA PRO A 3 1.52 4.58 -19.52
C PRO A 3 1.62 3.22 -18.82
N SER A 4 2.31 3.20 -17.69
CA SER A 4 2.46 1.98 -16.89
C SER A 4 1.93 2.15 -15.47
N VAL A 5 1.44 3.34 -15.15
CA VAL A 5 0.74 3.67 -13.91
C VAL A 5 -0.60 4.30 -14.28
N TYR A 6 -1.68 3.75 -13.75
CA TYR A 6 -3.06 4.10 -14.08
C TYR A 6 -3.76 4.58 -12.81
N PHE A 7 -4.11 5.84 -12.76
CA PHE A 7 -4.80 6.46 -11.63
C PHE A 7 -6.31 6.17 -11.67
N PHE A 8 -6.93 6.08 -10.52
CA PHE A 8 -8.38 6.03 -10.34
C PHE A 8 -8.78 6.85 -9.10
N GLY A 9 -9.90 7.52 -9.17
CA GLY A 9 -10.44 8.35 -8.09
C GLY A 9 -11.20 9.55 -8.62
N GLN A 10 -11.95 10.21 -7.76
CA GLN A 10 -12.72 11.41 -8.12
C GLN A 10 -13.69 11.19 -9.30
N GLY A 11 -14.28 9.99 -9.40
CA GLY A 11 -15.25 9.64 -10.44
C GLY A 11 -14.65 9.33 -11.81
N ARG A 12 -13.31 9.25 -11.95
CA ARG A 12 -12.63 8.95 -13.20
C ARG A 12 -11.45 8.00 -12.98
N ALA A 13 -11.27 7.06 -13.91
CA ALA A 13 -10.10 6.19 -13.96
C ALA A 13 -9.40 6.28 -15.31
N ASP A 14 -8.07 6.19 -15.30
CA ASP A 14 -7.25 6.13 -16.52
C ASP A 14 -7.35 4.75 -17.21
N GLY A 15 -7.87 3.72 -16.51
CA GLY A 15 -8.10 2.37 -16.99
C GLY A 15 -9.58 2.02 -17.17
N THR A 16 -9.83 0.82 -17.70
CA THR A 16 -11.17 0.27 -17.89
C THR A 16 -11.27 -1.20 -17.50
N ALA A 17 -12.50 -1.73 -17.37
CA ALA A 17 -12.78 -3.14 -17.11
C ALA A 17 -12.16 -4.11 -18.13
N ALA A 18 -11.98 -3.66 -19.37
CA ALA A 18 -11.40 -4.48 -20.44
C ALA A 18 -9.88 -4.69 -20.30
N MET A 19 -9.21 -3.90 -19.45
CA MET A 19 -7.74 -3.89 -19.31
C MET A 19 -7.25 -4.89 -18.25
N LYS A 20 -7.90 -6.04 -18.09
CA LYS A 20 -7.52 -7.04 -17.05
C LYS A 20 -6.10 -7.56 -17.20
N ASP A 21 -5.62 -7.71 -18.43
CA ASP A 21 -4.26 -8.19 -18.71
C ASP A 21 -3.18 -7.18 -18.29
N ILE A 22 -3.55 -5.90 -18.25
CA ILE A 22 -2.64 -4.80 -17.88
C ILE A 22 -2.78 -4.46 -16.39
N LEU A 23 -4.02 -4.32 -15.91
CA LEU A 23 -4.31 -3.83 -14.56
C LEU A 23 -4.47 -4.95 -13.52
N GLY A 24 -4.54 -6.19 -13.98
CA GLY A 24 -5.02 -7.29 -13.15
C GLY A 24 -6.51 -7.19 -12.84
N GLY A 25 -7.09 -8.27 -12.29
CA GLY A 25 -8.52 -8.28 -11.97
C GLY A 25 -8.94 -7.20 -10.97
N LYS A 26 -8.13 -6.96 -9.95
CA LYS A 26 -8.42 -5.94 -8.92
C LYS A 26 -8.33 -4.52 -9.49
N GLY A 27 -7.27 -4.22 -10.26
CA GLY A 27 -7.09 -2.89 -10.85
C GLY A 27 -8.18 -2.55 -11.88
N ALA A 28 -8.53 -3.50 -12.75
CA ALA A 28 -9.61 -3.34 -13.71
C ALA A 28 -10.98 -3.13 -13.02
N GLY A 29 -11.26 -3.89 -11.94
CA GLY A 29 -12.48 -3.72 -11.16
C GLY A 29 -12.57 -2.36 -10.45
N LEU A 30 -11.46 -1.86 -9.87
CA LEU A 30 -11.41 -0.53 -9.27
C LEU A 30 -11.63 0.57 -10.32
N ALA A 31 -11.03 0.43 -11.51
CA ALA A 31 -11.23 1.37 -12.61
C ALA A 31 -12.69 1.38 -13.08
N GLU A 32 -13.32 0.21 -13.23
CA GLU A 32 -14.72 0.09 -13.62
C GLU A 32 -15.65 0.74 -12.59
N MET A 33 -15.51 0.38 -11.32
CA MET A 33 -16.33 0.97 -10.23
C MET A 33 -16.20 2.48 -10.20
N THR A 34 -14.98 3.01 -10.35
CA THR A 34 -14.74 4.45 -10.38
C THR A 34 -15.45 5.12 -11.56
N ASN A 35 -15.36 4.54 -12.77
CA ASN A 35 -15.99 5.07 -13.98
C ASN A 35 -17.52 4.97 -13.94
N LEU A 36 -18.07 4.02 -13.18
CA LEU A 36 -19.51 3.91 -12.91
C LEU A 36 -20.01 4.89 -11.84
N GLY A 37 -19.13 5.72 -11.27
CA GLY A 37 -19.47 6.69 -10.24
C GLY A 37 -19.63 6.08 -8.83
N ILE A 38 -19.24 4.83 -8.63
CA ILE A 38 -19.22 4.22 -7.30
C ILE A 38 -18.10 4.90 -6.48
N PRO A 39 -18.35 5.30 -5.22
CA PRO A 39 -17.35 5.94 -4.38
C PRO A 39 -16.22 4.95 -4.04
N VAL A 40 -15.13 5.03 -4.78
CA VAL A 40 -13.91 4.26 -4.58
C VAL A 40 -12.85 5.18 -4.00
N PRO A 41 -12.15 4.80 -2.91
CA PRO A 41 -10.98 5.56 -2.46
C PRO A 41 -9.97 5.74 -3.59
N PRO A 42 -9.39 6.94 -3.77
CA PRO A 42 -8.46 7.19 -4.86
C PRO A 42 -7.19 6.36 -4.71
N GLY A 43 -6.58 6.01 -5.84
CA GLY A 43 -5.37 5.22 -5.89
C GLY A 43 -4.81 5.12 -7.31
N PHE A 44 -3.82 4.26 -7.48
CA PHE A 44 -3.28 3.95 -8.80
C PHE A 44 -2.85 2.49 -8.89
N THR A 45 -2.87 1.97 -10.09
CA THR A 45 -2.43 0.61 -10.42
C THR A 45 -1.17 0.67 -11.27
N ILE A 46 -0.13 -0.04 -10.86
CA ILE A 46 1.06 -0.27 -11.69
C ILE A 46 0.76 -1.46 -12.59
N ALA A 47 1.05 -1.33 -13.90
CA ALA A 47 0.75 -2.36 -14.88
C ALA A 47 1.40 -3.71 -14.54
N ALA A 48 0.63 -4.78 -14.59
CA ALA A 48 1.09 -6.13 -14.28
C ALA A 48 2.20 -6.62 -15.24
N THR A 49 2.23 -6.10 -16.46
CA THR A 49 3.27 -6.39 -17.47
C THR A 49 4.68 -6.03 -16.99
N LEU A 50 4.82 -5.06 -16.08
CA LEU A 50 6.12 -4.70 -15.51
C LEU A 50 6.69 -5.79 -14.60
N CYS A 51 5.85 -6.67 -14.07
CA CYS A 51 6.30 -7.82 -13.30
C CYS A 51 7.19 -8.74 -14.17
N LEU A 52 6.78 -9.01 -15.40
CA LEU A 52 7.57 -9.83 -16.33
C LEU A 52 8.91 -9.18 -16.63
N THR A 53 8.92 -7.89 -16.96
CA THR A 53 10.15 -7.14 -17.20
C THR A 53 11.10 -7.21 -15.99
N TYR A 54 10.56 -7.04 -14.77
CA TYR A 54 11.38 -7.13 -13.56
C TYR A 54 11.91 -8.55 -13.31
N LEU A 55 11.09 -9.59 -13.55
CA LEU A 55 11.52 -10.98 -13.38
C LEU A 55 12.66 -11.35 -14.34
N GLU A 56 12.63 -10.83 -15.57
CA GLU A 56 13.66 -11.06 -16.59
C GLU A 56 14.94 -10.26 -16.32
N THR A 57 14.80 -8.98 -16.01
CA THR A 57 15.93 -8.05 -15.92
C THR A 57 16.44 -7.78 -14.52
N ARG A 58 15.64 -8.10 -13.49
CA ARG A 58 15.84 -7.69 -12.08
C ARG A 58 16.01 -6.20 -11.87
N GLN A 59 15.51 -5.41 -12.82
CA GLN A 59 15.56 -3.95 -12.79
C GLN A 59 14.20 -3.35 -13.10
N PHE A 60 13.88 -2.25 -12.45
CA PHE A 60 12.74 -1.43 -12.83
C PHE A 60 13.12 -0.51 -13.99
N PRO A 61 12.22 -0.31 -14.97
CA PRO A 61 12.45 0.68 -16.02
C PRO A 61 12.71 2.07 -15.41
N PRO A 62 13.68 2.85 -15.93
CA PRO A 62 14.04 4.15 -15.34
C PRO A 62 12.89 5.16 -15.23
N TRP A 63 11.95 5.07 -16.15
CA TRP A 63 10.78 5.96 -16.21
C TRP A 63 9.66 5.57 -15.22
N LEU A 64 9.66 4.36 -14.66
CA LEU A 64 8.60 3.92 -13.72
C LEU A 64 8.54 4.79 -12.47
N ARG A 65 9.70 5.14 -11.93
CA ARG A 65 9.78 5.97 -10.73
C ARG A 65 9.05 7.30 -10.89
N SER A 66 9.30 8.00 -11.99
CA SER A 66 8.66 9.29 -12.25
C SER A 66 7.14 9.18 -12.44
N GLN A 67 6.65 8.10 -13.06
CA GLN A 67 5.21 7.85 -13.18
C GLN A 67 4.56 7.55 -11.82
N VAL A 68 5.23 6.78 -10.95
CA VAL A 68 4.76 6.51 -9.59
C VAL A 68 4.73 7.80 -8.76
N GLU A 69 5.80 8.60 -8.80
CA GLU A 69 5.86 9.88 -8.10
C GLU A 69 4.76 10.85 -8.56
N THR A 70 4.52 10.95 -9.86
CA THR A 70 3.42 11.75 -10.42
C THR A 70 2.04 11.26 -9.94
N SER A 71 1.84 9.93 -9.91
CA SER A 71 0.58 9.36 -9.45
C SER A 71 0.39 9.51 -7.94
N LEU A 72 1.47 9.47 -7.17
CA LEU A 72 1.44 9.76 -5.74
C LEU A 72 1.06 11.22 -5.47
N GLN A 73 1.62 12.18 -6.20
CA GLN A 73 1.24 13.60 -6.11
C GLN A 73 -0.25 13.81 -6.44
N ARG A 74 -0.77 13.13 -7.48
CA ARG A 74 -2.22 13.16 -7.79
C ARG A 74 -3.05 12.60 -6.62
N LEU A 75 -2.57 11.54 -5.99
CA LEU A 75 -3.23 10.93 -4.85
C LEU A 75 -3.22 11.83 -3.62
N GLU A 76 -2.11 12.50 -3.34
CA GLU A 76 -1.99 13.50 -2.29
C GLU A 76 -2.97 14.67 -2.53
N ALA A 77 -3.02 15.19 -3.74
CA ALA A 77 -3.96 16.25 -4.12
C ALA A 77 -5.42 15.80 -3.98
N ALA A 78 -5.74 14.56 -4.35
CA ALA A 78 -7.09 14.01 -4.25
C ALA A 78 -7.56 13.77 -2.81
N THR A 79 -6.63 13.50 -1.89
CA THR A 79 -6.93 13.16 -0.49
C THR A 79 -6.70 14.30 0.49
N GLY A 80 -5.93 15.32 0.12
CA GLY A 80 -5.46 16.37 1.03
C GLY A 80 -4.47 15.85 2.08
N ARG A 81 -3.85 14.68 1.85
CA ARG A 81 -2.90 14.02 2.75
C ARG A 81 -1.55 13.86 2.08
N HIS A 82 -0.47 13.80 2.86
CA HIS A 82 0.88 13.69 2.33
C HIS A 82 1.57 12.39 2.75
N PHE A 83 2.17 11.70 1.78
CA PHE A 83 2.93 10.48 2.05
C PHE A 83 4.21 10.82 2.82
N GLY A 84 4.34 10.27 4.02
CA GLY A 84 5.42 10.63 4.94
C GLY A 84 5.23 11.99 5.64
N GLY A 85 4.09 12.64 5.50
CA GLY A 85 3.79 13.95 6.09
C GLY A 85 3.74 13.91 7.62
N LYS A 86 4.23 14.99 8.24
CA LYS A 86 4.19 15.18 9.71
C LYS A 86 2.80 15.52 10.24
N GLU A 87 1.93 15.98 9.37
CA GLU A 87 0.53 16.29 9.61
C GLU A 87 -0.29 15.61 8.52
N HIS A 88 -1.45 15.06 8.88
CA HIS A 88 -2.34 14.35 7.95
C HIS A 88 -1.61 13.34 7.05
N PRO A 89 -0.91 12.34 7.62
CA PRO A 89 -0.15 11.39 6.82
C PRO A 89 -1.05 10.59 5.88
N LEU A 90 -0.62 10.43 4.64
CA LEU A 90 -1.24 9.50 3.70
C LEU A 90 -0.76 8.09 3.99
N LEU A 91 -1.68 7.22 4.35
CA LEU A 91 -1.42 5.79 4.56
C LEU A 91 -2.04 4.99 3.43
N LEU A 92 -1.26 4.10 2.83
CA LEU A 92 -1.64 3.34 1.66
C LEU A 92 -1.84 1.85 1.97
N SER A 93 -2.78 1.24 1.26
CA SER A 93 -2.91 -0.20 1.16
C SER A 93 -2.34 -0.65 -0.19
N VAL A 94 -1.28 -1.45 -0.19
CA VAL A 94 -0.67 -2.00 -1.41
C VAL A 94 -1.14 -3.43 -1.59
N ARG A 95 -1.71 -3.68 -2.76
CA ARG A 95 -2.22 -5.00 -3.14
C ARG A 95 -1.58 -5.45 -4.44
N SER A 96 -1.25 -6.71 -4.51
CA SER A 96 -0.82 -7.30 -5.76
C SER A 96 -2.00 -7.52 -6.71
N GLY A 97 -1.77 -7.28 -8.00
CA GLY A 97 -2.72 -7.49 -9.08
C GLY A 97 -2.33 -8.70 -9.91
N ALA A 98 -2.77 -9.91 -9.54
CA ALA A 98 -2.70 -11.05 -10.45
C ALA A 98 -3.90 -11.04 -11.41
N ALA A 99 -3.70 -11.53 -12.63
CA ALA A 99 -4.80 -11.71 -13.60
C ALA A 99 -5.85 -12.69 -13.07
N VAL A 100 -5.41 -13.68 -12.30
CA VAL A 100 -6.26 -14.65 -11.60
C VAL A 100 -6.06 -14.49 -10.10
N SER A 101 -7.11 -14.13 -9.40
CA SER A 101 -7.10 -14.03 -7.94
C SER A 101 -7.27 -15.43 -7.34
N MET A 102 -6.25 -15.93 -6.66
CA MET A 102 -6.35 -17.15 -5.86
C MET A 102 -6.20 -16.82 -4.37
N PRO A 103 -6.98 -17.45 -3.48
CA PRO A 103 -6.84 -17.26 -2.05
C PRO A 103 -5.42 -17.60 -1.58
N GLY A 104 -4.80 -16.72 -0.80
CA GLY A 104 -3.47 -16.94 -0.20
C GLY A 104 -2.27 -16.60 -1.10
N MET A 105 -2.47 -16.18 -2.36
CA MET A 105 -1.36 -15.99 -3.30
C MET A 105 -0.52 -14.74 -3.04
N MET A 106 -1.09 -13.69 -2.46
CA MET A 106 -0.33 -12.45 -2.24
C MET A 106 -0.92 -11.63 -1.08
N GLU A 107 -0.08 -11.31 -0.13
CA GLU A 107 -0.48 -10.54 1.05
C GLU A 107 -0.64 -9.06 0.69
N THR A 108 -1.62 -8.43 1.34
CA THR A 108 -1.81 -6.99 1.27
C THR A 108 -0.89 -6.33 2.28
N ILE A 109 -0.18 -5.27 1.89
CA ILE A 109 0.55 -4.42 2.82
C ILE A 109 -0.37 -3.27 3.22
N LEU A 110 -0.70 -3.19 4.50
CA LEU A 110 -1.54 -2.13 5.07
C LEU A 110 -0.67 -1.06 5.73
N ASN A 111 -1.19 0.17 5.75
CA ASN A 111 -0.57 1.31 6.44
C ASN A 111 0.86 1.64 5.95
N LEU A 112 1.15 1.39 4.66
CA LEU A 112 2.38 1.88 4.05
C LEU A 112 2.42 3.41 4.15
N GLY A 113 3.49 3.94 4.71
CA GLY A 113 3.65 5.36 5.05
C GLY A 113 3.81 5.59 6.55
N LEU A 114 3.54 4.58 7.41
CA LEU A 114 3.88 4.65 8.82
C LEU A 114 5.39 4.58 9.03
N ASN A 115 5.88 5.47 9.86
CA ASN A 115 7.26 5.54 10.35
C ASN A 115 7.26 6.26 11.72
N ASP A 116 8.43 6.48 12.31
CA ASP A 116 8.56 7.12 13.62
C ASP A 116 7.96 8.52 13.69
N VAL A 117 7.87 9.23 12.57
CA VAL A 117 7.27 10.58 12.49
C VAL A 117 5.77 10.51 12.28
N THR A 118 5.32 9.67 11.35
CA THR A 118 3.90 9.60 10.96
C THR A 118 3.03 8.89 11.99
N VAL A 119 3.60 8.00 12.82
CA VAL A 119 2.87 7.38 13.94
C VAL A 119 2.46 8.42 14.98
N GLU A 120 3.28 9.44 15.22
CA GLU A 120 2.94 10.54 16.12
C GLU A 120 1.79 11.39 15.54
N ALA A 121 1.80 11.63 14.22
CA ALA A 121 0.69 12.31 13.56
C ALA A 121 -0.61 11.49 13.66
N LEU A 122 -0.54 10.18 13.43
CA LEU A 122 -1.69 9.29 13.59
C LEU A 122 -2.20 9.27 15.04
N THR A 123 -1.29 9.34 16.03
CA THR A 123 -1.65 9.45 17.43
C THR A 123 -2.47 10.71 17.71
N ARG A 124 -2.03 11.85 17.19
CA ARG A 124 -2.75 13.13 17.35
C ARG A 124 -4.11 13.10 16.63
N GLU A 125 -4.17 12.61 15.40
CA GLU A 125 -5.42 12.53 14.62
C GLU A 125 -6.46 11.60 15.26
N SER A 126 -6.03 10.42 15.71
CA SER A 126 -6.95 9.42 16.26
C SER A 126 -7.33 9.68 17.73
N GLY A 127 -6.55 10.50 18.42
CA GLY A 127 -6.65 10.63 19.88
C GLY A 127 -6.33 9.34 20.66
N ASN A 128 -5.73 8.34 19.99
CA ASN A 128 -5.49 7.01 20.56
C ASN A 128 -4.08 6.52 20.24
N ALA A 129 -3.16 6.76 21.17
CA ALA A 129 -1.76 6.35 21.02
C ALA A 129 -1.61 4.83 20.91
N GLN A 130 -2.41 4.06 21.65
CA GLN A 130 -2.34 2.59 21.60
C GLN A 130 -2.69 2.07 20.20
N PHE A 131 -3.73 2.61 19.58
CA PHE A 131 -4.12 2.28 18.21
C PHE A 131 -3.02 2.63 17.22
N ALA A 132 -2.46 3.83 17.30
CA ALA A 132 -1.44 4.29 16.36
C ALA A 132 -0.17 3.43 16.44
N TRP A 133 0.33 3.19 17.65
CA TRP A 133 1.56 2.39 17.86
C TRP A 133 1.35 0.90 17.57
N ASP A 134 0.16 0.31 17.85
CA ASP A 134 -0.13 -1.06 17.44
C ASP A 134 -0.26 -1.18 15.91
N SER A 135 -0.83 -0.18 15.25
CA SER A 135 -0.87 -0.12 13.77
C SER A 135 0.54 -0.05 13.17
N TYR A 136 1.42 0.75 13.74
CA TYR A 136 2.82 0.84 13.30
C TYR A 136 3.58 -0.47 13.55
N ARG A 137 3.44 -1.06 14.73
CA ARG A 137 4.02 -2.38 15.04
C ARG A 137 3.59 -3.44 14.02
N ARG A 138 2.28 -3.51 13.73
CA ARG A 138 1.75 -4.47 12.74
C ARG A 138 2.29 -4.20 11.34
N PHE A 139 2.40 -2.94 10.96
CA PHE A 139 2.99 -2.55 9.69
C PHE A 139 4.44 -3.03 9.59
N VAL A 140 5.28 -2.75 10.59
CA VAL A 140 6.69 -3.20 10.61
C VAL A 140 6.80 -4.73 10.50
N GLN A 141 5.98 -5.46 11.27
CA GLN A 141 5.95 -6.92 11.22
C GLN A 141 5.55 -7.44 9.84
N MET A 142 4.47 -6.90 9.29
CA MET A 142 3.97 -7.29 7.97
C MET A 142 4.97 -6.94 6.86
N TYR A 143 5.56 -5.75 6.91
CA TYR A 143 6.56 -5.33 5.94
C TYR A 143 7.81 -6.22 5.98
N ALA A 144 8.29 -6.56 7.17
CA ALA A 144 9.41 -7.48 7.36
C ALA A 144 9.14 -8.86 6.77
N THR A 145 7.94 -9.40 6.97
CA THR A 145 7.59 -10.74 6.48
C THR A 145 7.23 -10.78 5.00
N VAL A 146 6.52 -9.77 4.48
CA VAL A 146 6.05 -9.76 3.09
C VAL A 146 7.11 -9.24 2.11
N VAL A 147 7.84 -8.19 2.49
CA VAL A 147 8.80 -7.53 1.59
C VAL A 147 10.19 -8.13 1.72
N PHE A 148 10.62 -8.43 2.94
CA PHE A 148 11.96 -8.98 3.21
C PHE A 148 11.97 -10.49 3.40
N ASP A 149 10.82 -11.16 3.33
CA ASP A 149 10.69 -12.62 3.53
C ASP A 149 11.31 -13.12 4.86
N LEU A 150 11.22 -12.28 5.89
CA LEU A 150 11.75 -12.63 7.21
C LEU A 150 10.78 -13.56 7.95
N PRO A 151 11.27 -14.54 8.69
CA PRO A 151 10.42 -15.45 9.46
C PRO A 151 9.67 -14.71 10.57
N LYS A 152 8.39 -15.04 10.78
CA LYS A 152 7.52 -14.42 11.80
C LYS A 152 7.97 -14.74 13.24
N ALA A 153 8.46 -15.96 13.47
CA ALA A 153 8.74 -16.48 14.81
C ALA A 153 9.69 -15.62 15.66
N PRO A 154 10.82 -15.10 15.15
CA PRO A 154 11.67 -14.23 15.97
C PRO A 154 10.98 -12.91 16.38
N ILE A 155 10.15 -12.35 15.51
CA ILE A 155 9.42 -11.10 15.79
C ILE A 155 8.36 -11.35 16.86
N GLU A 156 7.63 -12.46 16.77
CA GLU A 156 6.62 -12.87 17.75
C GLU A 156 7.25 -13.18 19.11
N ALA A 157 8.41 -13.84 19.14
CA ALA A 157 9.14 -14.12 20.37
C ALA A 157 9.60 -12.83 21.08
N LEU A 158 10.10 -11.85 20.33
CA LEU A 158 10.46 -10.54 20.88
C LEU A 158 9.24 -9.80 21.47
N LEU A 159 8.11 -9.84 20.77
CA LEU A 159 6.87 -9.22 21.22
C LEU A 159 6.39 -9.88 22.53
N GLU A 160 6.39 -11.20 22.60
CA GLU A 160 5.95 -11.93 23.77
C GLU A 160 6.87 -11.69 24.98
N ALA A 161 8.19 -11.69 24.77
CA ALA A 161 9.16 -11.36 25.83
C ALA A 161 8.94 -9.93 26.39
N ARG A 162 8.61 -8.96 25.54
CA ARG A 162 8.27 -7.59 25.98
C ARG A 162 6.96 -7.53 26.75
N LYS A 163 5.93 -8.27 26.33
CA LYS A 163 4.65 -8.36 27.07
C LYS A 163 4.83 -8.97 28.46
N GLN A 164 5.63 -10.04 28.57
CA GLN A 164 5.91 -10.69 29.87
C GLN A 164 6.63 -9.75 30.83
N LYS A 165 7.66 -9.01 30.33
CA LYS A 165 8.33 -7.98 31.15
C LYS A 165 7.36 -6.89 31.61
N ALA A 166 6.48 -6.41 30.75
CA ALA A 166 5.52 -5.39 31.10
C ALA A 166 4.44 -5.87 32.12
N LYS A 167 4.11 -7.17 32.14
CA LYS A 167 3.23 -7.78 33.14
C LYS A 167 3.93 -7.96 34.49
N ALA A 168 5.22 -8.30 34.48
CA ALA A 168 6.01 -8.49 35.70
C ALA A 168 6.34 -7.18 36.43
N THR A 169 6.16 -6.03 35.77
CA THR A 169 6.45 -4.69 36.34
C THR A 169 5.17 -4.00 36.86
N ARG A 170 4.01 -4.63 36.75
CA ARG A 170 2.72 -4.19 37.31
C ARG A 170 2.38 -4.99 38.56
#